data_5b3c5ff26f9b8767b982e8298f71293a
#
_entry.id   5b3c5ff26f9b8767b982e8298f71293a
#
_cell.length_a   1.000
_cell.length_b   1.000
_cell.length_c   1.000
_cell.angle_alpha   90.00
_cell.angle_beta   90.00
_cell.angle_gamma   90.00
#
_symmetry.space_group_name_H-M   'P 1'
#
loop_
_entity.id
_entity.type
_entity.pdbx_description
1 polymer ?
#
loop_
_entity_poly.entity_id
_entity_poly.type
_entity_poly.pdbx_seq_one_letter_code
_entity_poly.pdbx_strand_id
1 'polypeptide(L)'
;DITYIFYGKDRKLCYCSTIKDASTNEILAKEYSESLEIKFVLDTVSQLKKCKFIDFNKCVIHSDQGVHYTSIAFISLLSELSIARSMSRRGNCWDNAPQESFFGHMKDELHLEECESYEAVCNELNDYFDYYNNDRCQWGLNKMTPVQYRDYLLKQPGTELIIYEEKGTAIAQLL
;
A
#
# COMPACT_ATOMS: atom_id res chain seq x y z
N ASP A 1 0.49 -3.96 3.12
CA ASP A 1 0.88 -5.37 3.00
C ASP A 1 2.35 -5.52 2.65
N ILE A 2 2.90 -6.72 2.84
CA ILE A 2 4.30 -7.05 2.56
C ILE A 2 4.34 -8.06 1.41
N THR A 3 5.27 -7.86 0.48
CA THR A 3 5.58 -8.86 -0.54
C THR A 3 7.05 -9.24 -0.51
N TYR A 4 7.31 -10.47 -0.93
CA TYR A 4 8.66 -11.06 -1.09
C TYR A 4 9.15 -10.76 -2.49
N ILE A 5 10.37 -10.29 -2.62
CA ILE A 5 11.01 -9.93 -3.89
C ILE A 5 12.31 -10.73 -4.03
N PHE A 6 12.37 -11.49 -5.10
CA PHE A 6 13.59 -12.22 -5.48
C PHE A 6 14.31 -11.45 -6.58
N TYR A 7 15.61 -11.26 -6.42
CA TYR A 7 16.42 -10.50 -7.37
C TYR A 7 17.78 -11.16 -7.63
N GLY A 8 18.38 -10.76 -8.74
CA GLY A 8 19.65 -11.29 -9.18
C GLY A 8 19.59 -12.77 -9.61
N LYS A 9 20.63 -13.22 -10.27
CA LYS A 9 20.74 -14.60 -10.76
C LYS A 9 20.72 -15.64 -9.63
N ASP A 10 21.24 -15.27 -8.46
CA ASP A 10 21.27 -16.11 -7.26
C ASP A 10 19.96 -16.09 -6.47
N ARG A 11 18.92 -15.39 -6.96
CA ARG A 11 17.61 -15.28 -6.31
C ARG A 11 17.71 -14.80 -4.85
N LYS A 12 18.49 -13.78 -4.61
CA LYS A 12 18.53 -13.11 -3.30
C LYS A 12 17.14 -12.60 -2.94
N LEU A 13 16.83 -12.53 -1.65
CA LEU A 13 15.52 -12.16 -1.13
C LEU A 13 15.58 -10.79 -0.45
N CYS A 14 14.61 -9.95 -0.78
CA CYS A 14 14.27 -8.76 0.00
C CYS A 14 12.75 -8.62 0.13
N TYR A 15 12.31 -7.66 0.89
CA TYR A 15 10.91 -7.43 1.23
C TYR A 15 10.50 -6.02 0.85
N CYS A 16 9.27 -5.87 0.38
CA CYS A 16 8.65 -4.58 0.13
C CYS A 16 7.35 -4.48 0.92
N SER A 17 7.26 -3.46 1.76
CA SER A 17 6.03 -3.09 2.48
C SER A 17 5.40 -1.89 1.79
N THR A 18 4.09 -1.94 1.54
CA THR A 18 3.36 -0.84 0.89
C THR A 18 2.05 -0.54 1.60
N ILE A 19 1.64 0.73 1.53
CA ILE A 19 0.29 1.17 1.86
C ILE A 19 -0.32 1.76 0.60
N LYS A 20 -1.41 1.15 0.15
CA LYS A 20 -2.18 1.55 -1.03
C LYS A 20 -3.51 2.14 -0.60
N ASP A 21 -3.89 3.27 -1.16
CA ASP A 21 -5.23 3.82 -0.99
C ASP A 21 -6.25 2.99 -1.79
N ALA A 22 -7.30 2.55 -1.11
CA ALA A 22 -8.32 1.69 -1.70
C ALA A 22 -9.18 2.42 -2.75
N SER A 23 -9.36 3.74 -2.61
CA SER A 23 -10.20 4.54 -3.48
C SER A 23 -9.51 4.93 -4.78
N THR A 24 -8.23 5.28 -4.70
CA THR A 24 -7.46 5.82 -5.83
C THR A 24 -6.44 4.86 -6.40
N ASN A 25 -6.21 3.72 -5.73
CA ASN A 25 -5.11 2.78 -5.98
C ASN A 25 -3.72 3.40 -5.81
N GLU A 26 -3.59 4.63 -5.30
CA GLU A 26 -2.29 5.28 -5.10
C GLU A 26 -1.48 4.54 -4.04
N ILE A 27 -0.20 4.33 -4.31
CA ILE A 27 0.75 3.83 -3.31
C ILE A 27 1.23 5.03 -2.49
N LEU A 28 0.70 5.15 -1.29
CA LEU A 28 0.92 6.28 -0.38
C LEU A 28 2.24 6.18 0.38
N ALA A 29 2.68 4.96 0.65
CA ALA A 29 3.91 4.68 1.38
C ALA A 29 4.53 3.37 0.92
N LYS A 30 5.85 3.31 0.93
CA LYS A 30 6.62 2.13 0.57
C LYS A 30 7.93 2.09 1.35
N GLU A 31 8.36 0.90 1.72
CA GLU A 31 9.65 0.67 2.37
C GLU A 31 10.21 -0.67 1.93
N TYR A 32 11.53 -0.78 1.87
CA TYR A 32 12.23 -1.98 1.46
C TYR A 32 13.16 -2.46 2.58
N SER A 33 13.39 -3.77 2.66
CA SER A 33 14.30 -4.33 3.66
C SER A 33 14.87 -5.68 3.20
N GLU A 34 16.11 -5.96 3.55
CA GLU A 34 16.68 -7.32 3.46
C GLU A 34 16.30 -8.18 4.66
N SER A 35 15.65 -7.58 5.68
CA SER A 35 15.21 -8.26 6.90
C SER A 35 13.70 -8.07 7.11
N LEU A 36 13.02 -9.16 7.52
CA LEU A 36 11.58 -9.15 7.81
C LEU A 36 11.31 -8.68 9.26
N GLU A 37 11.96 -7.61 9.69
CA GLU A 37 11.77 -7.02 11.00
C GLU A 37 10.58 -6.07 11.02
N ILE A 38 9.95 -5.93 12.20
CA ILE A 38 8.81 -5.04 12.39
C ILE A 38 9.11 -3.58 12.00
N LYS A 39 10.37 -3.16 12.19
CA LYS A 39 10.78 -1.77 11.98
C LYS A 39 10.41 -1.25 10.59
N PHE A 40 10.67 -2.01 9.51
CA PHE A 40 10.39 -1.51 8.16
C PHE A 40 8.88 -1.32 7.90
N VAL A 41 8.01 -2.11 8.56
CA VAL A 41 6.55 -1.92 8.51
C VAL A 41 6.14 -0.65 9.25
N LEU A 42 6.75 -0.38 10.42
CA LEU A 42 6.49 0.85 11.17
C LEU A 42 6.99 2.08 10.40
N ASP A 43 8.14 1.98 9.75
CA ASP A 43 8.68 3.04 8.89
C ASP A 43 7.75 3.31 7.70
N THR A 44 7.15 2.27 7.09
CA THR A 44 6.14 2.41 6.03
C THR A 44 4.94 3.22 6.54
N VAL A 45 4.37 2.86 7.69
CA VAL A 45 3.22 3.59 8.26
C VAL A 45 3.58 5.03 8.59
N SER A 46 4.78 5.26 9.13
CA SER A 46 5.25 6.59 9.51
C SER A 46 5.39 7.55 8.33
N GLN A 47 5.57 7.04 7.10
CA GLN A 47 5.61 7.85 5.88
C GLN A 47 4.27 8.54 5.60
N LEU A 48 3.14 8.01 6.06
CA LEU A 48 1.83 8.64 5.90
C LEU A 48 1.78 10.06 6.50
N LYS A 49 2.61 10.37 7.49
CA LYS A 49 2.77 11.73 8.05
C LYS A 49 3.15 12.77 6.98
N LYS A 50 3.71 12.35 5.85
CA LYS A 50 4.08 13.23 4.74
C LYS A 50 2.88 13.54 3.81
N CYS A 51 1.82 12.74 3.87
CA CYS A 51 0.62 12.88 3.05
C CYS A 51 -0.33 13.91 3.66
N LYS A 52 -0.22 15.17 3.24
CA LYS A 52 -0.99 16.31 3.82
C LYS A 52 -2.50 16.24 3.59
N PHE A 53 -2.95 15.38 2.68
CA PHE A 53 -4.38 15.22 2.35
C PHE A 53 -5.07 14.12 3.18
N ILE A 54 -4.34 13.40 4.04
CA ILE A 54 -4.90 12.36 4.91
C ILE A 54 -5.39 12.97 6.22
N ASP A 55 -6.67 12.79 6.53
CA ASP A 55 -7.22 13.00 7.86
C ASP A 55 -7.10 11.70 8.67
N PHE A 56 -6.12 11.63 9.55
CA PHE A 56 -5.84 10.42 10.33
C PHE A 56 -7.00 9.98 11.21
N ASN A 57 -7.85 10.91 11.68
CA ASN A 57 -9.02 10.56 12.50
C ASN A 57 -10.11 9.83 11.69
N LYS A 58 -10.08 9.95 10.36
CA LYS A 58 -10.97 9.26 9.44
C LYS A 58 -10.29 8.11 8.70
N CYS A 59 -9.00 7.88 8.96
CA CYS A 59 -8.22 6.87 8.27
C CYS A 59 -8.39 5.49 8.91
N VAL A 60 -8.56 4.47 8.07
CA VAL A 60 -8.57 3.06 8.46
C VAL A 60 -7.47 2.33 7.69
N ILE A 61 -6.55 1.67 8.39
CA ILE A 61 -5.60 0.75 7.76
C ILE A 61 -6.18 -0.66 7.84
N HIS A 62 -6.37 -1.27 6.67
CA HIS A 62 -6.74 -2.67 6.53
C HIS A 62 -5.49 -3.51 6.26
N SER A 63 -5.35 -4.64 6.98
CA SER A 63 -4.24 -5.58 6.80
C SER A 63 -4.70 -7.02 6.97
N ASP A 64 -3.86 -7.97 6.62
CA ASP A 64 -4.04 -9.36 7.04
C ASP A 64 -3.75 -9.55 8.55
N GLN A 65 -3.81 -10.79 9.02
CA GLN A 65 -3.49 -11.17 10.40
C GLN A 65 -2.02 -11.56 10.58
N GLY A 66 -1.12 -11.09 9.73
CA GLY A 66 0.31 -11.33 9.83
C GLY A 66 0.90 -10.84 11.15
N VAL A 67 2.01 -11.47 11.57
CA VAL A 67 2.66 -11.20 12.86
C VAL A 67 3.07 -9.73 13.03
N HIS A 68 3.41 -9.05 11.94
CA HIS A 68 3.76 -7.64 11.95
C HIS A 68 2.57 -6.77 12.33
N TYR A 69 1.40 -7.04 11.73
CA TYR A 69 0.18 -6.25 11.88
C TYR A 69 -0.57 -6.56 13.19
N THR A 70 -0.25 -7.68 13.83
CA THR A 70 -0.79 -8.05 15.16
C THR A 70 0.15 -7.67 16.30
N SER A 71 1.34 -7.16 16.01
CA SER A 71 2.32 -6.75 17.01
C SER A 71 1.86 -5.55 17.84
N ILE A 72 2.28 -5.51 19.09
CA ILE A 72 2.00 -4.38 19.99
C ILE A 72 2.56 -3.08 19.41
N ALA A 73 3.76 -3.12 18.81
CA ALA A 73 4.41 -1.95 18.22
C ALA A 73 3.57 -1.33 17.09
N PHE A 74 3.01 -2.15 16.20
CA PHE A 74 2.14 -1.70 15.12
C PHE A 74 0.84 -1.09 15.67
N ILE A 75 0.20 -1.77 16.61
CA ILE A 75 -1.04 -1.30 17.24
C ILE A 75 -0.82 0.04 17.95
N SER A 76 0.30 0.17 18.69
CA SER A 76 0.64 1.41 19.38
C SER A 76 0.88 2.57 18.43
N LEU A 77 1.59 2.33 17.33
CA LEU A 77 1.83 3.35 16.31
C LEU A 77 0.53 3.83 15.65
N LEU A 78 -0.40 2.93 15.31
CA LEU A 78 -1.69 3.32 14.75
C LEU A 78 -2.51 4.14 15.76
N SER A 79 -2.50 3.75 17.04
CA SER A 79 -3.17 4.49 18.10
C SER A 79 -2.58 5.90 18.28
N GLU A 80 -1.24 6.01 18.26
CA GLU A 80 -0.54 7.32 18.33
C GLU A 80 -0.93 8.23 17.17
N LEU A 81 -1.11 7.65 15.98
CA LEU A 81 -1.50 8.39 14.78
C LEU A 81 -3.02 8.62 14.67
N SER A 82 -3.82 8.12 15.62
CA SER A 82 -5.30 8.15 15.55
C SER A 82 -5.87 7.42 14.33
N ILE A 83 -5.18 6.40 13.84
CA ILE A 83 -5.61 5.59 12.70
C ILE A 83 -6.38 4.36 13.22
N ALA A 84 -7.59 4.16 12.72
CA ALA A 84 -8.37 2.96 13.01
C ALA A 84 -7.78 1.74 12.30
N ARG A 85 -7.94 0.56 12.87
CA ARG A 85 -7.46 -0.70 12.32
C ARG A 85 -8.61 -1.61 11.90
N SER A 86 -8.50 -2.18 10.70
CA SER A 86 -9.33 -3.26 10.20
C SER A 86 -8.46 -4.45 9.82
N MET A 87 -8.98 -5.66 9.94
CA MET A 87 -8.22 -6.87 9.58
C MET A 87 -9.08 -7.82 8.77
N SER A 88 -8.48 -8.44 7.76
CA SER A 88 -9.08 -9.52 7.00
C SER A 88 -9.55 -10.64 7.92
N ARG A 89 -10.68 -11.27 7.61
CA ARG A 89 -11.12 -12.49 8.31
C ARG A 89 -10.13 -13.61 8.07
N ARG A 90 -9.90 -14.43 9.08
CA ARG A 90 -8.96 -15.55 8.96
C ARG A 90 -9.37 -16.49 7.81
N GLY A 91 -8.45 -16.70 6.85
CA GLY A 91 -8.67 -17.57 5.71
C GLY A 91 -9.51 -16.96 4.57
N ASN A 92 -9.82 -15.66 4.61
CA ASN A 92 -10.54 -14.98 3.55
C ASN A 92 -9.58 -14.13 2.69
N CYS A 93 -9.07 -14.71 1.61
CA CYS A 93 -8.15 -14.05 0.68
C CYS A 93 -8.82 -12.92 -0.12
N TRP A 94 -10.14 -12.89 -0.22
CA TRP A 94 -10.86 -11.85 -0.97
C TRP A 94 -10.70 -10.46 -0.36
N ASP A 95 -10.53 -10.38 0.96
CA ASP A 95 -10.42 -9.10 1.67
C ASP A 95 -9.09 -8.37 1.35
N ASN A 96 -8.05 -9.08 0.88
CA ASN A 96 -6.74 -8.53 0.50
C ASN A 96 -6.44 -8.59 -1.02
N ALA A 97 -7.38 -9.09 -1.82
CA ALA A 97 -7.19 -9.29 -3.26
C ALA A 97 -6.70 -8.06 -4.04
N PRO A 98 -7.13 -6.81 -3.75
CA PRO A 98 -6.63 -5.63 -4.46
C PRO A 98 -5.13 -5.38 -4.25
N GLN A 99 -4.60 -5.72 -3.08
CA GLN A 99 -3.18 -5.57 -2.78
C GLN A 99 -2.37 -6.73 -3.39
N GLU A 100 -2.87 -7.93 -3.31
CA GLU A 100 -2.25 -9.12 -3.95
C GLU A 100 -2.17 -8.96 -5.47
N SER A 101 -3.25 -8.46 -6.09
CA SER A 101 -3.28 -8.15 -7.54
C SER A 101 -2.24 -7.09 -7.91
N PHE A 102 -2.10 -6.04 -7.10
CA PHE A 102 -1.08 -5.02 -7.32
C PHE A 102 0.34 -5.63 -7.28
N PHE A 103 0.65 -6.44 -6.28
CA PHE A 103 1.95 -7.09 -6.19
C PHE A 103 2.21 -8.09 -7.31
N GLY A 104 1.16 -8.78 -7.79
CA GLY A 104 1.25 -9.64 -8.97
C GLY A 104 1.69 -8.86 -10.19
N HIS A 105 0.97 -7.79 -10.55
CA HIS A 105 1.32 -6.93 -11.68
C HIS A 105 2.71 -6.30 -11.55
N MET A 106 3.07 -5.81 -10.36
CA MET A 106 4.40 -5.27 -10.10
C MET A 106 5.50 -6.27 -10.42
N LYS A 107 5.33 -7.52 -9.98
CA LYS A 107 6.35 -8.58 -10.22
C LYS A 107 6.39 -9.03 -11.69
N ASP A 108 5.27 -8.99 -12.39
CA ASP A 108 5.19 -9.36 -13.80
C ASP A 108 5.79 -8.27 -14.71
N GLU A 109 5.71 -7.00 -14.29
CA GLU A 109 6.19 -5.85 -15.05
C GLU A 109 7.68 -5.53 -14.78
N LEU A 110 8.25 -6.03 -13.68
CA LEU A 110 9.65 -5.81 -13.29
C LEU A 110 10.55 -7.00 -13.62
N HIS A 111 11.74 -6.72 -14.10
CA HIS A 111 12.78 -7.71 -14.42
C HIS A 111 13.92 -7.67 -13.39
N LEU A 112 13.60 -7.97 -12.13
CA LEU A 112 14.55 -7.83 -11.01
C LEU A 112 15.66 -8.91 -10.98
N GLU A 113 15.57 -9.95 -11.81
CA GLU A 113 16.63 -10.93 -12.02
C GLU A 113 17.91 -10.32 -12.61
N GLU A 114 17.81 -9.15 -13.24
CA GLU A 114 18.95 -8.43 -13.79
C GLU A 114 19.65 -7.53 -12.74
N CYS A 115 19.02 -7.28 -11.62
CA CYS A 115 19.58 -6.46 -10.55
C CYS A 115 20.70 -7.21 -9.81
N GLU A 116 21.91 -6.67 -9.82
CA GLU A 116 23.07 -7.29 -9.16
C GLU A 116 23.18 -6.97 -7.67
N SER A 117 22.52 -5.90 -7.21
CA SER A 117 22.58 -5.42 -5.82
C SER A 117 21.22 -5.05 -5.27
N TYR A 118 21.12 -5.02 -3.93
CA TYR A 118 19.92 -4.53 -3.23
C TYR A 118 19.60 -3.07 -3.58
N GLU A 119 20.62 -2.23 -3.71
CA GLU A 119 20.45 -0.84 -4.11
C GLU A 119 19.85 -0.72 -5.52
N ALA A 120 20.30 -1.56 -6.47
CA ALA A 120 19.71 -1.59 -7.81
C ALA A 120 18.22 -1.98 -7.77
N VAL A 121 17.85 -2.98 -6.94
CA VAL A 121 16.44 -3.34 -6.72
C VAL A 121 15.64 -2.19 -6.16
N CYS A 122 16.17 -1.48 -5.16
CA CYS A 122 15.47 -0.33 -4.57
C CYS A 122 15.22 0.78 -5.60
N ASN A 123 16.17 1.02 -6.51
CA ASN A 123 16.03 2.00 -7.58
C ASN A 123 14.94 1.58 -8.58
N GLU A 124 14.99 0.34 -9.09
CA GLU A 124 13.97 -0.20 -10.00
C GLU A 124 12.55 -0.15 -9.38
N LEU A 125 12.44 -0.52 -8.10
CA LEU A 125 11.17 -0.41 -7.38
C LEU A 125 10.71 1.04 -7.23
N ASN A 126 11.62 1.98 -6.96
CA ASN A 126 11.26 3.39 -6.86
C ASN A 126 10.75 3.93 -8.19
N ASP A 127 11.44 3.63 -9.29
CA ASP A 127 11.04 4.04 -10.63
C ASP A 127 9.68 3.42 -11.01
N TYR A 128 9.45 2.15 -10.68
CA TYR A 128 8.17 1.50 -10.89
C TYR A 128 7.02 2.16 -10.10
N PHE A 129 7.22 2.47 -8.81
CA PHE A 129 6.17 3.12 -8.01
C PHE A 129 5.87 4.53 -8.49
N ASP A 130 6.89 5.26 -8.96
CA ASP A 130 6.70 6.58 -9.55
C ASP A 130 5.92 6.49 -10.86
N TYR A 131 6.27 5.55 -11.74
CA TYR A 131 5.50 5.24 -12.95
C TYR A 131 4.07 4.81 -12.64
N TYR A 132 3.89 3.88 -11.69
CA TYR A 132 2.57 3.38 -11.30
C TYR A 132 1.65 4.50 -10.83
N ASN A 133 2.14 5.39 -10.00
CA ASN A 133 1.36 6.48 -9.42
C ASN A 133 1.09 7.62 -10.41
N ASN A 134 2.06 7.96 -11.28
CA ASN A 134 2.02 9.19 -12.05
C ASN A 134 1.77 8.99 -13.56
N ASP A 135 2.08 7.81 -14.12
CA ASP A 135 2.04 7.59 -15.57
C ASP A 135 1.12 6.43 -15.98
N ARG A 136 0.95 5.42 -15.11
CA ARG A 136 0.15 4.23 -15.41
C ARG A 136 -1.35 4.52 -15.26
N CYS A 137 -2.01 4.82 -16.40
CA CYS A 137 -3.47 5.00 -16.44
C CYS A 137 -4.21 3.69 -16.16
N GLN A 138 -5.29 3.76 -15.38
CA GLN A 138 -6.11 2.61 -15.00
C GLN A 138 -7.56 2.77 -15.45
N TRP A 139 -8.14 1.71 -16.04
CA TRP A 139 -9.53 1.74 -16.52
C TRP A 139 -10.53 2.04 -15.41
N GLY A 140 -10.35 1.43 -14.22
CA GLY A 140 -11.19 1.64 -13.05
C GLY A 140 -11.11 3.05 -12.44
N LEU A 141 -10.11 3.84 -12.84
CA LEU A 141 -9.90 5.21 -12.39
C LEU A 141 -10.25 6.23 -13.51
N ASN A 142 -11.28 5.97 -14.30
CA ASN A 142 -11.68 6.82 -15.42
C ASN A 142 -10.53 7.07 -16.43
N LYS A 143 -9.66 6.09 -16.63
CA LYS A 143 -8.43 6.19 -17.46
C LYS A 143 -7.43 7.23 -16.94
N MET A 144 -7.48 7.58 -15.68
CA MET A 144 -6.51 8.43 -15.00
C MET A 144 -5.44 7.59 -14.32
N THR A 145 -4.33 8.23 -13.98
CA THR A 145 -3.36 7.65 -13.03
C THR A 145 -3.90 7.76 -11.60
N PRO A 146 -3.37 6.98 -10.65
CA PRO A 146 -3.73 7.10 -9.23
C PRO A 146 -3.69 8.52 -8.70
N VAL A 147 -2.60 9.26 -8.97
CA VAL A 147 -2.43 10.65 -8.53
C VAL A 147 -3.45 11.59 -9.20
N GLN A 148 -3.67 11.45 -10.51
CA GLN A 148 -4.67 12.26 -11.22
C GLN A 148 -6.08 12.01 -10.68
N TYR A 149 -6.40 10.74 -10.38
CA TYR A 149 -7.71 10.38 -9.86
C TYR A 149 -7.91 10.91 -8.44
N ARG A 150 -6.91 10.84 -7.56
CA ARG A 150 -6.93 11.51 -6.26
C ARG A 150 -7.20 13.00 -6.40
N ASP A 151 -6.44 13.69 -7.26
CA ASP A 151 -6.61 15.14 -7.47
C ASP A 151 -7.97 15.50 -8.05
N TYR A 152 -8.53 14.62 -8.89
CA TYR A 152 -9.89 14.75 -9.39
C TYR A 152 -10.91 14.66 -8.25
N LEU A 153 -10.78 13.66 -7.37
CA LEU A 153 -11.69 13.46 -6.23
C LEU A 153 -11.63 14.65 -5.25
N LEU A 154 -10.44 15.13 -4.92
CA LEU A 154 -10.26 16.25 -3.99
C LEU A 154 -10.86 17.57 -4.49
N LYS A 155 -11.10 17.71 -5.80
CA LYS A 155 -11.73 18.89 -6.40
C LYS A 155 -13.25 18.80 -6.45
N GLN A 156 -13.87 17.65 -6.20
CA GLN A 156 -15.31 17.49 -6.23
C GLN A 156 -15.95 18.13 -4.98
N PRO A 157 -16.93 19.03 -5.14
CA PRO A 157 -17.62 19.62 -4.00
C PRO A 157 -18.43 18.54 -3.28
N GLY A 158 -18.21 18.36 -2.00
CA GLY A 158 -18.93 17.40 -1.15
C GLY A 158 -18.28 16.02 -1.04
N THR A 159 -17.09 15.82 -1.57
CA THR A 159 -16.32 14.59 -1.33
C THR A 159 -15.72 14.62 0.06
N GLU A 160 -16.52 14.36 1.08
CA GLU A 160 -16.00 13.81 2.32
C GLU A 160 -15.58 12.38 2.00
N LEU A 161 -14.29 12.05 2.21
CA LEU A 161 -13.80 10.68 2.18
C LEU A 161 -14.57 9.90 3.27
N ILE A 162 -15.68 9.27 2.87
CA ILE A 162 -16.48 8.46 3.78
C ILE A 162 -15.76 7.15 3.98
N ILE A 163 -15.18 7.00 5.16
CA ILE A 163 -14.69 5.72 5.65
C ILE A 163 -15.90 4.99 6.24
N TYR A 164 -16.26 3.85 5.65
CA TYR A 164 -17.42 3.07 6.05
C TYR A 164 -17.25 2.46 7.43
N GLU A 165 -18.21 2.77 8.32
CA GLU A 165 -18.55 1.90 9.45
C GLU A 165 -19.61 0.88 9.02
N GLU A 166 -19.28 -0.37 9.31
CA GLU A 166 -20.11 -1.54 9.51
C GLU A 166 -21.15 -2.02 8.46
N LYS A 167 -20.86 -3.11 7.88
CA LYS A 167 -21.43 -4.47 7.91
C LYS A 167 -20.75 -5.33 6.85
N GLY A 168 -19.62 -5.90 7.18
CA GLY A 168 -19.17 -7.14 6.55
C GLY A 168 -18.55 -7.07 5.16
N THR A 169 -18.28 -5.88 4.60
CA THR A 169 -17.46 -5.72 3.38
C THR A 169 -16.95 -4.29 3.32
N ALA A 170 -15.67 -4.10 3.65
CA ALA A 170 -15.02 -2.80 3.50
C ALA A 170 -14.66 -2.60 2.02
N ILE A 171 -15.53 -1.96 1.29
CA ILE A 171 -15.24 -1.37 -0.02
C ILE A 171 -15.53 0.11 0.11
N ALA A 172 -14.50 0.95 -0.05
CA ALA A 172 -14.71 2.37 -0.22
C ALA A 172 -15.46 2.58 -1.54
N GLN A 173 -16.72 2.96 -1.48
CA GLN A 173 -17.48 3.45 -2.63
C GLN A 173 -17.75 4.94 -2.44
N LEU A 174 -17.32 5.70 -3.46
CA LEU A 174 -17.77 7.06 -3.66
C LEU A 174 -19.22 7.00 -4.18
N LEU A 175 -20.13 7.68 -3.52
CA LEU A 175 -21.43 8.07 -4.06
C LEU A 175 -21.36 9.48 -4.61
#